data_9716157f2c198556134911b8700ae7d7
#
_entry.id   9716157f2c198556134911b8700ae7d7
#
_cell.length_a   1.000
_cell.length_b   1.000
_cell.length_c   1.000
_cell.angle_alpha   90.00
_cell.angle_beta   90.00
_cell.angle_gamma   90.00
#
_symmetry.space_group_name_H-M   'P 1'
#
loop_
_entity.id
_entity.type
_entity.pdbx_description
1 polymer ?
#
loop_
_entity_poly.entity_id
_entity_poly.type
_entity_poly.pdbx_seq_one_letter_code
_entity_poly.pdbx_strand_id
1 'polypeptide(L)'
;MTLVYQSTRDAKNTVSASQAILQGLATDGGLFTPISIPAVDLDFSVLKDASYQEVAKLILSAFLDDFTADELDYCINNAYDSKFDTPVIAPVVKLKGQYNLELFRGSTIAFKDMALSILPYLMTTAAKKHGLENEIVILTATSGDTGKAAMAGFADVPGTQIIVFYPRDGVSKVQELQMTTQTGANTHVVAIDGNFDDAQTNVKHMFNDEALRAKLAAKKLQFSSANSMNIGRLVPQIVYYVYAYAQLVKTGEIAAGDKVNFTVPTGNFGNILAAYYAKQIGLPVGKLICASNDNNVLTDFFSTGVYDKNRTFRVTTSPSMDILVSSNLERLIFHLFGNDAAKTAELMKALNTSGQYDIQGADADILSLFAAAFATEEETAAEIKRVYDESDYIEDPHTAVASAVYKQYVEQTGDQTPTVIASTASPYKFPVVAVEAVTGQSGLTDFEALAKLHEISGVALPPAVDGLETAPVRHNTVVAAADMQAEVERYLGV
;
A
#
# COMPACT_ATOMS: atom_id res chain seq x y z
N MET A 1 1.92 6.15 -29.31
CA MET A 1 2.13 4.69 -29.12
C MET A 1 1.51 4.34 -27.78
N THR A 2 0.74 3.28 -27.74
CA THR A 2 0.13 2.81 -26.48
C THR A 2 1.22 2.32 -25.53
N LEU A 3 1.14 2.68 -24.27
CA LEU A 3 2.07 2.24 -23.23
C LEU A 3 1.99 0.73 -23.07
N VAL A 4 3.12 0.05 -23.13
CA VAL A 4 3.19 -1.41 -23.00
C VAL A 4 3.71 -1.77 -21.61
N TYR A 5 3.03 -2.70 -20.97
CA TYR A 5 3.45 -3.31 -19.71
C TYR A 5 4.09 -4.67 -19.99
N GLN A 6 5.23 -4.93 -19.37
CA GLN A 6 6.01 -6.15 -19.52
C GLN A 6 6.18 -6.84 -18.17
N SER A 7 6.24 -8.17 -18.19
CA SER A 7 6.70 -8.91 -17.03
C SER A 7 8.16 -8.60 -16.69
N THR A 8 8.45 -8.42 -15.42
CA THR A 8 9.83 -8.24 -14.93
C THR A 8 10.73 -9.47 -15.16
N ARG A 9 10.16 -10.63 -15.54
CA ARG A 9 10.89 -11.90 -15.68
C ARG A 9 10.86 -12.48 -17.10
N ASP A 10 9.99 -11.98 -17.97
CA ASP A 10 9.91 -12.41 -19.38
C ASP A 10 9.62 -11.21 -20.30
N ALA A 11 10.61 -10.85 -21.12
CA ALA A 11 10.49 -9.74 -22.07
C ALA A 11 9.43 -9.98 -23.18
N LYS A 12 8.99 -11.22 -23.39
CA LYS A 12 7.94 -11.55 -24.37
C LYS A 12 6.53 -11.46 -23.78
N ASN A 13 6.41 -11.49 -22.46
CA ASN A 13 5.13 -11.39 -21.78
C ASN A 13 4.75 -9.91 -21.63
N THR A 14 4.08 -9.38 -22.64
CA THR A 14 3.68 -7.98 -22.72
C THR A 14 2.17 -7.84 -22.86
N VAL A 15 1.60 -6.83 -22.21
CA VAL A 15 0.16 -6.58 -22.15
C VAL A 15 -0.13 -5.07 -22.15
N SER A 16 -1.39 -4.69 -22.35
CA SER A 16 -1.86 -3.32 -22.11
C SER A 16 -2.02 -3.04 -20.61
N ALA A 17 -2.19 -1.78 -20.23
CA ALA A 17 -2.41 -1.39 -18.82
C ALA A 17 -3.63 -2.08 -18.21
N SER A 18 -4.77 -2.07 -18.93
CA SER A 18 -6.00 -2.73 -18.45
C SER A 18 -5.84 -4.24 -18.30
N GLN A 19 -5.10 -4.91 -19.19
CA GLN A 19 -4.80 -6.33 -19.06
C GLN A 19 -3.88 -6.62 -17.88
N ALA A 20 -2.88 -5.76 -17.62
CA ALA A 20 -1.98 -5.89 -16.48
C ALA A 20 -2.75 -5.78 -15.14
N ILE A 21 -3.72 -4.86 -15.06
CA ILE A 21 -4.59 -4.71 -13.88
C ILE A 21 -5.47 -5.94 -13.67
N LEU A 22 -6.07 -6.48 -14.73
CA LEU A 22 -6.94 -7.66 -14.64
C LEU A 22 -6.18 -8.92 -14.23
N GLN A 23 -4.99 -9.13 -14.79
CA GLN A 23 -4.17 -10.29 -14.46
C GLN A 23 -3.54 -10.15 -13.07
N GLY A 24 -3.20 -8.92 -12.67
CA GLY A 24 -2.56 -8.62 -11.39
C GLY A 24 -1.11 -9.11 -11.27
N LEU A 25 -0.82 -10.30 -11.77
CA LEU A 25 0.49 -10.95 -11.78
C LEU A 25 0.72 -11.60 -13.15
N ALA A 26 1.95 -11.59 -13.64
CA ALA A 26 2.29 -12.27 -14.88
C ALA A 26 2.32 -13.80 -14.69
N THR A 27 2.02 -14.54 -15.77
CA THR A 27 1.93 -16.01 -15.72
C THR A 27 3.27 -16.72 -15.41
N ASP A 28 4.38 -16.01 -15.63
CA ASP A 28 5.74 -16.45 -15.26
C ASP A 28 6.10 -16.14 -13.81
N GLY A 29 5.17 -15.53 -13.05
CA GLY A 29 5.35 -15.08 -11.67
C GLY A 29 6.06 -13.75 -11.54
N GLY A 30 6.39 -13.07 -12.65
CA GLY A 30 6.92 -11.71 -12.67
C GLY A 30 5.84 -10.65 -12.43
N LEU A 31 6.28 -9.42 -12.24
CA LEU A 31 5.40 -8.28 -12.00
C LEU A 31 5.28 -7.43 -13.28
N PHE A 32 4.06 -7.02 -13.62
CA PHE A 32 3.89 -6.08 -14.72
C PHE A 32 4.44 -4.69 -14.36
N THR A 33 5.24 -4.13 -15.25
CA THR A 33 5.80 -2.78 -15.15
C THR A 33 5.80 -2.11 -16.53
N PRO A 34 5.63 -0.77 -16.64
CA PRO A 34 5.71 -0.10 -17.92
C PRO A 34 7.13 -0.21 -18.51
N ILE A 35 7.24 -0.52 -19.77
CA ILE A 35 8.55 -0.65 -20.47
C ILE A 35 9.27 0.70 -20.51
N SER A 36 8.51 1.79 -20.62
CA SER A 36 9.00 3.16 -20.57
C SER A 36 8.12 3.99 -19.65
N ILE A 37 8.73 4.89 -18.91
CA ILE A 37 7.97 5.83 -18.09
C ILE A 37 7.36 6.89 -19.00
N PRO A 38 6.03 7.13 -18.94
CA PRO A 38 5.38 8.12 -19.78
C PRO A 38 5.85 9.54 -19.45
N ALA A 39 5.87 10.43 -20.43
CA ALA A 39 6.06 11.85 -20.20
C ALA A 39 4.77 12.47 -19.64
N VAL A 40 4.89 13.26 -18.57
CA VAL A 40 3.78 14.00 -17.96
C VAL A 40 4.20 15.46 -17.84
N ASP A 41 3.32 16.38 -18.24
CA ASP A 41 3.57 17.81 -18.05
C ASP A 41 3.16 18.21 -16.62
N LEU A 42 4.14 18.42 -15.76
CA LEU A 42 3.95 18.80 -14.35
C LEU A 42 4.11 20.32 -14.19
N ASP A 43 3.17 21.10 -14.75
CA ASP A 43 3.13 22.55 -14.53
C ASP A 43 2.57 22.88 -13.15
N PHE A 44 3.44 23.07 -12.16
CA PHE A 44 3.06 23.42 -10.79
C PHE A 44 2.51 24.85 -10.64
N SER A 45 2.60 25.71 -11.66
CA SER A 45 1.87 27.00 -11.63
C SER A 45 0.36 26.79 -11.74
N VAL A 46 -0.07 25.70 -12.35
CA VAL A 46 -1.47 25.26 -12.49
C VAL A 46 -1.83 24.21 -11.44
N LEU A 47 -1.00 23.16 -11.29
CA LEU A 47 -1.28 22.00 -10.42
C LEU A 47 -1.43 22.37 -8.94
N LYS A 48 -0.82 23.48 -8.47
CA LYS A 48 -0.98 23.94 -7.09
C LYS A 48 -2.44 24.24 -6.69
N ASP A 49 -3.29 24.55 -7.65
CA ASP A 49 -4.71 24.85 -7.42
C ASP A 49 -5.65 23.70 -7.84
N ALA A 50 -5.09 22.63 -8.39
CA ALA A 50 -5.84 21.44 -8.79
C ALA A 50 -6.35 20.63 -7.58
N SER A 51 -7.50 20.00 -7.75
CA SER A 51 -8.01 19.01 -6.81
C SER A 51 -7.22 17.69 -6.92
N TYR A 52 -7.35 16.81 -5.92
CA TYR A 52 -6.76 15.48 -5.97
C TYR A 52 -7.22 14.69 -7.19
N GLN A 53 -8.50 14.78 -7.55
CA GLN A 53 -9.10 14.10 -8.70
C GLN A 53 -8.52 14.60 -10.04
N GLU A 54 -8.26 15.90 -10.17
CA GLU A 54 -7.63 16.46 -11.38
C GLU A 54 -6.18 15.99 -11.52
N VAL A 55 -5.41 15.96 -10.43
CA VAL A 55 -4.05 15.38 -10.44
C VAL A 55 -4.10 13.88 -10.73
N ALA A 56 -5.07 13.16 -10.15
CA ALA A 56 -5.26 11.74 -10.44
C ALA A 56 -5.55 11.51 -11.93
N LYS A 57 -6.42 12.32 -12.54
CA LYS A 57 -6.72 12.21 -13.97
C LYS A 57 -5.47 12.43 -14.84
N LEU A 58 -4.66 13.45 -14.51
CA LEU A 58 -3.41 13.71 -15.23
C LEU A 58 -2.47 12.50 -15.20
N ILE A 59 -2.22 11.97 -14.01
CA ILE A 59 -1.27 10.87 -13.82
C ILE A 59 -1.80 9.56 -14.39
N LEU A 60 -3.06 9.21 -14.06
CA LEU A 60 -3.65 7.95 -14.52
C LEU A 60 -3.82 7.90 -16.02
N SER A 61 -4.15 9.02 -16.69
CA SER A 61 -4.22 9.07 -18.15
C SER A 61 -2.90 8.74 -18.84
N ALA A 62 -1.77 9.09 -18.21
CA ALA A 62 -0.46 8.80 -18.78
C ALA A 62 -0.04 7.32 -18.59
N PHE A 63 -0.36 6.73 -17.43
CA PHE A 63 0.01 5.33 -17.13
C PHE A 63 -1.03 4.30 -17.60
N LEU A 64 -2.29 4.69 -17.72
CA LEU A 64 -3.41 3.82 -18.10
C LEU A 64 -3.99 4.31 -19.44
N ASP A 65 -3.15 4.48 -20.44
CA ASP A 65 -3.45 5.15 -21.70
C ASP A 65 -4.40 4.38 -22.64
N ASP A 66 -4.72 3.14 -22.30
CA ASP A 66 -5.77 2.35 -22.95
C ASP A 66 -7.16 2.53 -22.31
N PHE A 67 -7.27 3.29 -21.20
CA PHE A 67 -8.56 3.77 -20.67
C PHE A 67 -8.96 5.08 -21.34
N THR A 68 -10.24 5.25 -21.64
CA THR A 68 -10.76 6.53 -22.11
C THR A 68 -10.86 7.56 -21.00
N ALA A 69 -10.96 8.84 -21.34
CA ALA A 69 -11.13 9.90 -20.34
C ALA A 69 -12.39 9.69 -19.47
N ASP A 70 -13.50 9.26 -20.07
CA ASP A 70 -14.76 8.99 -19.34
C ASP A 70 -14.63 7.78 -18.40
N GLU A 71 -13.90 6.73 -18.83
CA GLU A 71 -13.62 5.56 -17.99
C GLU A 71 -12.78 5.94 -16.77
N LEU A 72 -11.76 6.78 -16.95
CA LEU A 72 -10.93 7.27 -15.83
C LEU A 72 -11.71 8.21 -14.92
N ASP A 73 -12.52 9.13 -15.46
CA ASP A 73 -13.38 10.00 -14.68
C ASP A 73 -14.37 9.18 -13.82
N TYR A 74 -14.96 8.12 -14.38
CA TYR A 74 -15.79 7.20 -13.63
C TYR A 74 -15.02 6.53 -12.49
N CYS A 75 -13.83 5.98 -12.74
CA CYS A 75 -13.03 5.32 -11.72
C CYS A 75 -12.60 6.29 -10.61
N ILE A 76 -12.13 7.47 -10.97
CA ILE A 76 -11.61 8.48 -10.05
C ILE A 76 -12.72 9.03 -9.15
N ASN A 77 -13.86 9.42 -9.74
CA ASN A 77 -14.96 10.02 -8.99
C ASN A 77 -15.66 9.05 -8.04
N ASN A 78 -15.69 7.74 -8.38
CA ASN A 78 -16.21 6.73 -7.48
C ASN A 78 -15.21 6.27 -6.41
N ALA A 79 -13.92 6.56 -6.59
CA ALA A 79 -12.88 6.21 -5.64
C ALA A 79 -12.63 7.30 -4.59
N TYR A 80 -12.45 8.53 -5.04
CA TYR A 80 -12.01 9.66 -4.23
C TYR A 80 -13.17 10.63 -3.97
N ASP A 81 -14.12 10.22 -3.14
CA ASP A 81 -15.34 10.92 -2.81
C ASP A 81 -15.49 11.08 -1.28
N SER A 82 -16.71 11.14 -0.78
CA SER A 82 -17.05 11.25 0.64
C SER A 82 -16.63 10.07 1.52
N LYS A 83 -16.01 9.03 0.95
CA LYS A 83 -15.33 7.96 1.71
C LYS A 83 -14.07 8.47 2.42
N PHE A 84 -13.52 9.59 1.95
CA PHE A 84 -12.45 10.31 2.64
C PHE A 84 -13.03 11.40 3.54
N ASP A 85 -12.50 11.55 4.74
CA ASP A 85 -13.00 12.51 5.76
C ASP A 85 -12.66 13.97 5.46
N THR A 86 -11.93 14.22 4.38
CA THR A 86 -11.57 15.56 3.89
C THR A 86 -11.65 15.65 2.36
N PRO A 87 -12.13 16.77 1.81
CA PRO A 87 -12.13 16.99 0.36
C PRO A 87 -10.72 17.11 -0.25
N VAL A 88 -9.70 17.32 0.58
CA VAL A 88 -8.29 17.37 0.16
C VAL A 88 -7.76 15.96 -0.13
N ILE A 89 -8.43 14.91 0.34
CA ILE A 89 -8.09 13.48 0.18
C ILE A 89 -6.77 13.09 0.87
N ALA A 90 -5.66 13.75 0.54
CA ALA A 90 -4.32 13.50 1.09
C ALA A 90 -3.66 14.84 1.48
N PRO A 91 -4.03 15.43 2.62
CA PRO A 91 -3.48 16.71 3.05
C PRO A 91 -2.03 16.60 3.50
N VAL A 92 -1.27 17.67 3.27
CA VAL A 92 0.07 17.87 3.84
C VAL A 92 -0.06 18.74 5.08
N VAL A 93 0.40 18.23 6.22
CA VAL A 93 0.44 18.93 7.51
C VAL A 93 1.87 19.34 7.81
N LYS A 94 2.09 20.62 8.10
CA LYS A 94 3.40 21.15 8.50
C LYS A 94 3.61 20.90 9.99
N LEU A 95 4.68 20.21 10.32
CA LEU A 95 5.16 20.01 11.68
C LEU A 95 6.50 20.72 11.89
N LYS A 96 7.02 20.69 13.10
CA LYS A 96 8.34 21.27 13.38
C LYS A 96 9.43 20.44 12.70
N GLY A 97 10.02 20.99 11.63
CA GLY A 97 11.13 20.38 10.90
C GLY A 97 10.77 19.38 9.81
N GLN A 98 9.48 19.08 9.58
CA GLN A 98 9.02 18.15 8.58
C GLN A 98 7.60 18.45 8.09
N TYR A 99 7.19 17.78 7.02
CA TYR A 99 5.83 17.80 6.52
C TYR A 99 5.27 16.37 6.52
N ASN A 100 4.08 16.16 7.11
CA ASN A 100 3.43 14.85 7.09
C ASN A 100 2.36 14.82 6.01
N LEU A 101 2.48 13.91 5.05
CA LEU A 101 1.47 13.62 4.04
C LEU A 101 0.50 12.58 4.60
N GLU A 102 -0.69 13.02 5.00
CA GLU A 102 -1.69 12.15 5.62
C GLU A 102 -2.40 11.30 4.57
N LEU A 103 -2.01 10.05 4.44
CA LEU A 103 -2.57 9.08 3.49
C LEU A 103 -3.68 8.21 4.10
N PHE A 104 -4.08 8.52 5.32
CA PHE A 104 -4.99 7.72 6.15
C PHE A 104 -6.40 8.34 6.29
N ARG A 105 -6.79 9.27 5.43
CA ARG A 105 -8.09 9.94 5.50
C ARG A 105 -9.25 9.15 4.90
N GLY A 106 -8.98 7.94 4.40
CA GLY A 106 -9.97 7.04 3.82
C GLY A 106 -10.70 6.15 4.83
N SER A 107 -11.60 5.32 4.33
CA SER A 107 -12.55 4.49 5.11
C SER A 107 -11.92 3.53 6.11
N THR A 108 -10.64 3.18 5.94
CA THR A 108 -9.96 2.23 6.85
C THR A 108 -8.80 2.85 7.60
N ILE A 109 -8.68 4.17 7.52
CA ILE A 109 -7.66 4.98 8.18
C ILE A 109 -6.24 4.51 7.97
N ALA A 110 -5.95 4.03 6.74
CA ALA A 110 -4.62 3.62 6.29
C ALA A 110 -4.40 3.96 4.81
N PHE A 111 -3.14 4.18 4.40
CA PHE A 111 -2.75 4.56 3.03
C PHE A 111 -3.22 3.58 1.96
N LYS A 112 -3.53 2.36 2.35
CA LYS A 112 -4.01 1.32 1.42
C LYS A 112 -5.31 1.73 0.73
N ASP A 113 -6.11 2.57 1.37
CA ASP A 113 -7.34 3.15 0.81
C ASP A 113 -7.05 3.96 -0.47
N MET A 114 -5.90 4.64 -0.56
CA MET A 114 -5.54 5.46 -1.72
C MET A 114 -5.52 4.67 -3.03
N ALA A 115 -5.20 3.38 -2.97
CA ALA A 115 -5.17 2.51 -4.14
C ALA A 115 -6.32 1.49 -4.16
N LEU A 116 -6.78 1.01 -3.01
CA LEU A 116 -7.85 0.01 -2.94
C LEU A 116 -9.24 0.62 -3.16
N SER A 117 -9.43 1.92 -2.98
CA SER A 117 -10.68 2.60 -3.34
C SER A 117 -10.89 2.68 -4.86
N ILE A 118 -9.83 2.79 -5.66
CA ILE A 118 -9.96 2.90 -7.12
C ILE A 118 -9.83 1.55 -7.84
N LEU A 119 -9.09 0.60 -7.27
CA LEU A 119 -8.79 -0.69 -7.91
C LEU A 119 -10.04 -1.44 -8.42
N PRO A 120 -11.14 -1.57 -7.65
CA PRO A 120 -12.32 -2.29 -8.13
C PRO A 120 -12.95 -1.66 -9.37
N TYR A 121 -12.95 -0.34 -9.46
CA TYR A 121 -13.48 0.38 -10.64
C TYR A 121 -12.55 0.23 -11.84
N LEU A 122 -11.23 0.26 -11.65
CA LEU A 122 -10.26 -0.03 -12.71
C LEU A 122 -10.42 -1.48 -13.22
N MET A 123 -10.57 -2.44 -12.32
CA MET A 123 -10.73 -3.86 -12.69
C MET A 123 -12.05 -4.11 -13.45
N THR A 124 -13.15 -3.60 -12.96
CA THR A 124 -14.46 -3.79 -13.62
C THR A 124 -14.55 -3.07 -14.95
N THR A 125 -13.96 -1.88 -15.08
CA THR A 125 -13.84 -1.16 -16.34
C THR A 125 -12.95 -1.91 -17.32
N ALA A 126 -11.81 -2.41 -16.88
CA ALA A 126 -10.91 -3.24 -17.69
C ALA A 126 -11.60 -4.53 -18.16
N ALA A 127 -12.37 -5.20 -17.28
CA ALA A 127 -13.12 -6.39 -17.64
C ALA A 127 -14.13 -6.10 -18.77
N LYS A 128 -14.91 -5.03 -18.65
CA LYS A 128 -15.87 -4.58 -19.70
C LYS A 128 -15.14 -4.28 -21.01
N LYS A 129 -14.00 -3.59 -20.96
CA LYS A 129 -13.17 -3.26 -22.13
C LYS A 129 -12.73 -4.50 -22.91
N HIS A 130 -12.41 -5.58 -22.22
CA HIS A 130 -12.00 -6.85 -22.83
C HIS A 130 -13.15 -7.83 -23.08
N GLY A 131 -14.41 -7.39 -22.91
CA GLY A 131 -15.59 -8.23 -23.13
C GLY A 131 -15.70 -9.41 -22.17
N LEU A 132 -15.10 -9.31 -20.98
CA LEU A 132 -15.19 -10.32 -19.94
C LEU A 132 -16.53 -10.15 -19.21
N GLU A 133 -17.35 -11.19 -19.28
CA GLU A 133 -18.65 -11.23 -18.58
C GLU A 133 -18.53 -11.84 -17.17
N ASN A 134 -17.35 -12.32 -16.81
CA ASN A 134 -17.15 -12.98 -15.53
C ASN A 134 -17.10 -11.95 -14.39
N GLU A 135 -17.79 -12.26 -13.31
CA GLU A 135 -17.65 -11.54 -12.04
C GLU A 135 -16.27 -11.81 -11.42
N ILE A 136 -15.64 -10.76 -10.92
CA ILE A 136 -14.30 -10.83 -10.35
C ILE A 136 -14.39 -11.23 -8.88
N VAL A 137 -13.78 -12.35 -8.52
CA VAL A 137 -13.69 -12.82 -7.14
C VAL A 137 -12.30 -12.49 -6.58
N ILE A 138 -12.26 -11.58 -5.62
CA ILE A 138 -11.05 -11.28 -4.86
C ILE A 138 -10.97 -12.24 -3.68
N LEU A 139 -9.89 -13.01 -3.65
CA LEU A 139 -9.59 -13.92 -2.56
C LEU A 139 -8.30 -13.46 -1.88
N THR A 140 -8.33 -13.23 -0.58
CA THR A 140 -7.16 -12.74 0.13
C THR A 140 -7.06 -13.28 1.54
N ALA A 141 -5.81 -13.51 1.98
CA ALA A 141 -5.46 -13.69 3.38
C ALA A 141 -4.91 -12.37 3.93
N THR A 142 -5.23 -12.03 5.16
CA THR A 142 -4.78 -10.80 5.80
C THR A 142 -4.35 -11.01 7.24
N SER A 143 -3.36 -10.24 7.67
CA SER A 143 -3.01 -10.03 9.07
C SER A 143 -3.68 -8.77 9.67
N GLY A 144 -4.70 -8.21 8.98
CA GLY A 144 -5.48 -7.06 9.43
C GLY A 144 -5.75 -6.03 8.33
N ASP A 145 -4.84 -5.09 8.11
CA ASP A 145 -5.08 -3.86 7.33
C ASP A 145 -5.44 -4.04 5.85
N THR A 146 -4.71 -4.92 5.15
CA THR A 146 -4.92 -5.07 3.69
C THR A 146 -6.28 -5.68 3.38
N GLY A 147 -6.71 -6.69 4.14
CA GLY A 147 -8.02 -7.31 3.97
C GLY A 147 -9.15 -6.33 4.24
N LYS A 148 -9.05 -5.55 5.33
CA LYS A 148 -10.04 -4.52 5.64
C LYS A 148 -10.14 -3.46 4.55
N ALA A 149 -9.01 -2.94 4.07
CA ALA A 149 -8.99 -1.92 3.03
C ALA A 149 -9.53 -2.48 1.69
N ALA A 150 -9.20 -3.73 1.35
CA ALA A 150 -9.77 -4.39 0.18
C ALA A 150 -11.29 -4.55 0.30
N MET A 151 -11.80 -5.03 1.45
CA MET A 151 -13.24 -5.15 1.67
C MET A 151 -13.96 -3.82 1.53
N ALA A 152 -13.44 -2.76 2.15
CA ALA A 152 -14.04 -1.43 2.08
C ALA A 152 -14.06 -0.89 0.64
N GLY A 153 -12.98 -1.13 -0.13
CA GLY A 153 -12.89 -0.70 -1.52
C GLY A 153 -13.82 -1.47 -2.46
N PHE A 154 -13.98 -2.79 -2.25
CA PHE A 154 -14.79 -3.65 -3.09
C PHE A 154 -16.28 -3.75 -2.64
N ALA A 155 -16.62 -3.23 -1.44
CA ALA A 155 -17.99 -3.31 -0.91
C ALA A 155 -19.00 -2.71 -1.89
N ASP A 156 -20.01 -3.51 -2.25
CA ASP A 156 -21.11 -3.15 -3.14
C ASP A 156 -20.70 -2.66 -4.55
N VAL A 157 -19.44 -2.93 -4.98
CA VAL A 157 -19.02 -2.66 -6.36
C VAL A 157 -19.57 -3.75 -7.29
N PRO A 158 -20.44 -3.39 -8.25
CA PRO A 158 -21.06 -4.37 -9.15
C PRO A 158 -20.03 -5.17 -9.96
N GLY A 159 -20.26 -6.48 -10.10
CA GLY A 159 -19.35 -7.38 -10.84
C GLY A 159 -18.14 -7.83 -10.03
N THR A 160 -18.18 -7.67 -8.71
CA THR A 160 -17.12 -8.14 -7.82
C THR A 160 -17.67 -8.92 -6.63
N GLN A 161 -16.89 -9.90 -6.15
CA GLN A 161 -17.04 -10.56 -4.85
C GLN A 161 -15.71 -10.47 -4.11
N ILE A 162 -15.74 -10.37 -2.80
CA ILE A 162 -14.52 -10.41 -1.99
C ILE A 162 -14.68 -11.35 -0.81
N ILE A 163 -13.70 -12.26 -0.66
CA ILE A 163 -13.61 -13.21 0.46
C ILE A 163 -12.26 -12.99 1.15
N VAL A 164 -12.32 -12.66 2.44
CA VAL A 164 -11.14 -12.38 3.27
C VAL A 164 -11.02 -13.42 4.35
N PHE A 165 -9.85 -14.05 4.43
CA PHE A 165 -9.47 -14.95 5.50
C PHE A 165 -8.49 -14.27 6.46
N TYR A 166 -8.70 -14.43 7.77
CA TYR A 166 -7.80 -13.94 8.80
C TYR A 166 -7.62 -14.94 9.94
N PRO A 167 -6.45 -15.01 10.58
CA PRO A 167 -6.24 -15.86 11.74
C PRO A 167 -7.04 -15.31 12.95
N ARG A 168 -7.87 -16.15 13.58
CA ARG A 168 -8.79 -15.74 14.65
C ARG A 168 -8.11 -14.99 15.80
N ASP A 169 -6.93 -15.44 16.21
CA ASP A 169 -6.16 -14.87 17.32
C ASP A 169 -4.93 -14.05 16.83
N GLY A 170 -4.89 -13.69 15.54
CA GLY A 170 -3.73 -13.06 14.92
C GLY A 170 -3.93 -11.58 14.55
N VAL A 171 -5.01 -10.94 15.01
CA VAL A 171 -5.33 -9.53 14.73
C VAL A 171 -5.80 -8.84 16.02
N SER A 172 -5.66 -7.49 16.11
CA SER A 172 -6.20 -6.74 17.24
C SER A 172 -7.73 -6.77 17.25
N LYS A 173 -8.33 -6.48 18.41
CA LYS A 173 -9.81 -6.44 18.52
C LYS A 173 -10.43 -5.39 17.62
N VAL A 174 -9.78 -4.24 17.48
CA VAL A 174 -10.22 -3.19 16.52
C VAL A 174 -10.19 -3.73 15.11
N GLN A 175 -9.08 -4.35 14.68
CA GLN A 175 -8.97 -4.92 13.33
C GLN A 175 -9.98 -6.03 13.07
N GLU A 176 -10.20 -6.93 14.04
CA GLU A 176 -11.22 -7.98 13.95
C GLU A 176 -12.60 -7.38 13.74
N LEU A 177 -13.01 -6.42 14.59
CA LEU A 177 -14.31 -5.78 14.48
C LEU A 177 -14.45 -4.98 13.19
N GLN A 178 -13.41 -4.26 12.76
CA GLN A 178 -13.43 -3.58 11.45
C GLN A 178 -13.74 -4.54 10.30
N MET A 179 -13.29 -5.79 10.36
CA MET A 179 -13.59 -6.81 9.35
C MET A 179 -14.97 -7.43 9.58
N THR A 180 -15.26 -7.88 10.79
CA THR A 180 -16.46 -8.66 11.06
C THR A 180 -17.76 -7.84 11.07
N THR A 181 -17.67 -6.52 11.20
CA THR A 181 -18.81 -5.59 11.07
C THR A 181 -18.97 -5.00 9.67
N GLN A 182 -18.04 -5.29 8.74
CA GLN A 182 -18.06 -4.73 7.37
C GLN A 182 -19.41 -4.99 6.69
N THR A 183 -19.94 -3.95 6.10
CA THR A 183 -21.15 -4.02 5.24
C THR A 183 -20.78 -4.34 3.79
N GLY A 184 -21.79 -4.66 2.99
CA GLY A 184 -21.64 -4.97 1.56
C GLY A 184 -22.20 -6.36 1.24
N ALA A 185 -23.10 -6.44 0.26
CA ALA A 185 -23.75 -7.70 -0.13
C ALA A 185 -22.77 -8.71 -0.75
N ASN A 186 -21.64 -8.21 -1.28
CA ASN A 186 -20.60 -8.96 -1.99
C ASN A 186 -19.34 -9.19 -1.12
N THR A 187 -19.42 -8.92 0.20
CA THR A 187 -18.28 -9.05 1.12
C THR A 187 -18.44 -10.26 2.04
N HIS A 188 -17.40 -11.07 2.17
CA HIS A 188 -17.38 -12.25 3.03
C HIS A 188 -16.09 -12.28 3.84
N VAL A 189 -16.21 -12.55 5.15
CA VAL A 189 -15.08 -12.61 6.07
C VAL A 189 -15.13 -13.93 6.82
N VAL A 190 -14.00 -14.61 6.87
CA VAL A 190 -13.87 -15.92 7.50
C VAL A 190 -12.65 -15.93 8.42
N ALA A 191 -12.89 -16.18 9.69
CA ALA A 191 -11.80 -16.47 10.62
C ALA A 191 -11.32 -17.91 10.43
N ILE A 192 -10.02 -18.14 10.54
CA ILE A 192 -9.48 -19.50 10.51
C ILE A 192 -8.86 -19.89 11.85
N ASP A 193 -9.05 -21.15 12.21
CA ASP A 193 -8.25 -21.81 13.25
C ASP A 193 -6.91 -22.22 12.64
N GLY A 194 -5.94 -21.30 12.69
CA GLY A 194 -4.61 -21.38 12.07
C GLY A 194 -3.90 -20.04 12.14
N ASN A 195 -2.72 -19.97 11.54
CA ASN A 195 -1.95 -18.74 11.47
C ASN A 195 -2.07 -18.06 10.09
N PHE A 196 -1.40 -16.91 9.93
CA PHE A 196 -1.42 -16.15 8.68
C PHE A 196 -0.79 -16.93 7.50
N ASP A 197 0.26 -17.71 7.76
CA ASP A 197 0.94 -18.50 6.73
C ASP A 197 0.04 -19.63 6.22
N ASP A 198 -0.75 -20.24 7.11
CA ASP A 198 -1.78 -21.23 6.75
C ASP A 198 -2.81 -20.62 5.81
N ALA A 199 -3.35 -19.44 6.19
CA ALA A 199 -4.31 -18.71 5.35
C ALA A 199 -3.73 -18.39 3.96
N GLN A 200 -2.51 -17.84 3.93
CA GLN A 200 -1.85 -17.44 2.69
C GLN A 200 -1.52 -18.64 1.78
N THR A 201 -1.11 -19.75 2.37
CA THR A 201 -0.79 -20.99 1.64
C THR A 201 -2.06 -21.55 1.00
N ASN A 202 -3.16 -21.63 1.74
CA ASN A 202 -4.42 -22.14 1.19
C ASN A 202 -5.00 -21.22 0.12
N VAL A 203 -4.91 -19.89 0.27
CA VAL A 203 -5.29 -18.95 -0.79
C VAL A 203 -4.47 -19.21 -2.07
N LYS A 204 -3.15 -19.38 -1.96
CA LYS A 204 -2.30 -19.71 -3.13
C LYS A 204 -2.68 -21.05 -3.77
N HIS A 205 -3.01 -22.06 -2.96
CA HIS A 205 -3.47 -23.35 -3.48
C HIS A 205 -4.76 -23.21 -4.26
N MET A 206 -5.77 -22.50 -3.75
CA MET A 206 -7.03 -22.25 -4.45
C MET A 206 -6.85 -21.48 -5.77
N PHE A 207 -5.94 -20.51 -5.82
CA PHE A 207 -5.60 -19.82 -7.09
C PHE A 207 -5.05 -20.76 -8.16
N ASN A 208 -4.33 -21.82 -7.77
CA ASN A 208 -3.69 -22.78 -8.67
C ASN A 208 -4.53 -24.04 -8.91
N ASP A 209 -5.66 -24.22 -8.21
CA ASP A 209 -6.54 -25.36 -8.37
C ASP A 209 -7.35 -25.25 -9.67
N GLU A 210 -6.98 -26.06 -10.66
CA GLU A 210 -7.63 -26.09 -11.98
C GLU A 210 -9.11 -26.55 -11.88
N ALA A 211 -9.44 -27.48 -10.97
CA ALA A 211 -10.80 -27.96 -10.78
C ALA A 211 -11.69 -26.88 -10.21
N LEU A 212 -11.23 -26.13 -9.21
CA LEU A 212 -11.94 -25.00 -8.65
C LEU A 212 -12.11 -23.88 -9.70
N ARG A 213 -11.08 -23.57 -10.45
CA ARG A 213 -11.15 -22.58 -11.55
C ARG A 213 -12.17 -22.97 -12.62
N ALA A 214 -12.25 -24.25 -12.97
CA ALA A 214 -13.27 -24.73 -13.90
C ALA A 214 -14.70 -24.60 -13.36
N LYS A 215 -14.93 -24.88 -12.06
CA LYS A 215 -16.21 -24.65 -11.39
C LYS A 215 -16.60 -23.16 -11.42
N LEU A 216 -15.66 -22.27 -11.09
CA LEU A 216 -15.87 -20.82 -11.14
C LEU A 216 -16.25 -20.36 -12.56
N ALA A 217 -15.48 -20.76 -13.57
CA ALA A 217 -15.72 -20.40 -14.96
C ALA A 217 -17.12 -20.87 -15.44
N ALA A 218 -17.59 -22.04 -15.01
CA ALA A 218 -18.93 -22.54 -15.32
C ALA A 218 -20.05 -21.65 -14.75
N LYS A 219 -19.76 -20.87 -13.70
CA LYS A 219 -20.66 -19.89 -13.08
C LYS A 219 -20.36 -18.44 -13.50
N LYS A 220 -19.51 -18.24 -14.50
CA LYS A 220 -19.04 -16.91 -14.94
C LYS A 220 -18.35 -16.14 -13.80
N LEU A 221 -17.56 -16.84 -12.99
CA LEU A 221 -16.74 -16.28 -11.94
C LEU A 221 -15.25 -16.48 -12.29
N GLN A 222 -14.39 -15.57 -11.84
CA GLN A 222 -12.95 -15.73 -11.98
C GLN A 222 -12.20 -15.10 -10.81
N PHE A 223 -11.16 -15.80 -10.33
CA PHE A 223 -10.28 -15.21 -9.33
C PHE A 223 -9.44 -14.07 -9.89
N SER A 224 -9.23 -13.07 -9.07
CA SER A 224 -8.22 -12.03 -9.28
C SER A 224 -7.62 -11.60 -7.94
N SER A 225 -6.52 -10.86 -8.00
CA SER A 225 -5.76 -10.45 -6.83
C SER A 225 -5.77 -8.94 -6.63
N ALA A 226 -6.11 -8.52 -5.41
CA ALA A 226 -5.96 -7.14 -4.94
C ALA A 226 -4.65 -6.91 -4.15
N ASN A 227 -3.67 -7.80 -4.26
CA ASN A 227 -2.38 -7.70 -3.58
C ASN A 227 -1.57 -6.49 -4.06
N SER A 228 -0.58 -6.05 -3.25
CA SER A 228 0.29 -4.91 -3.57
C SER A 228 1.11 -5.07 -4.87
N MET A 229 1.23 -6.31 -5.36
CA MET A 229 1.91 -6.62 -6.62
C MET A 229 1.12 -6.22 -7.87
N ASN A 230 -0.21 -6.06 -7.77
CA ASN A 230 -1.03 -5.58 -8.88
C ASN A 230 -0.64 -4.13 -9.24
N ILE A 231 -0.36 -3.89 -10.53
CA ILE A 231 0.03 -2.55 -11.00
C ILE A 231 -1.09 -1.51 -10.77
N GLY A 232 -2.36 -1.94 -10.75
CA GLY A 232 -3.50 -1.10 -10.40
C GLY A 232 -3.50 -0.62 -8.95
N ARG A 233 -2.63 -1.17 -8.10
CA ARG A 233 -2.35 -0.66 -6.75
C ARG A 233 -1.14 0.26 -6.68
N LEU A 234 -0.22 0.12 -7.62
CA LEU A 234 1.00 0.94 -7.65
C LEU A 234 0.76 2.31 -8.29
N VAL A 235 0.17 2.32 -9.49
CA VAL A 235 0.00 3.54 -10.29
C VAL A 235 -0.79 4.63 -9.56
N PRO A 236 -1.91 4.35 -8.87
CA PRO A 236 -2.64 5.39 -8.12
C PRO A 236 -1.81 6.04 -7.00
N GLN A 237 -0.77 5.39 -6.52
CA GLN A 237 0.09 5.94 -5.47
C GLN A 237 1.04 7.03 -5.99
N ILE A 238 1.29 7.13 -7.29
CA ILE A 238 2.08 8.21 -7.88
C ILE A 238 1.38 9.56 -7.66
N VAL A 239 0.07 9.56 -7.67
CA VAL A 239 -0.78 10.76 -7.58
C VAL A 239 -0.49 11.58 -6.34
N TYR A 240 -0.47 10.95 -5.18
CA TYR A 240 -0.34 11.69 -3.92
C TYR A 240 1.05 12.31 -3.71
N TYR A 241 2.10 11.83 -4.37
CA TYR A 241 3.41 12.47 -4.35
C TYR A 241 3.41 13.77 -5.16
N VAL A 242 2.82 13.74 -6.36
CA VAL A 242 2.65 14.95 -7.18
C VAL A 242 1.75 15.96 -6.49
N TYR A 243 0.65 15.48 -5.88
CA TYR A 243 -0.30 16.32 -5.16
C TYR A 243 0.30 16.93 -3.89
N ALA A 244 1.13 16.18 -3.14
CA ALA A 244 1.85 16.71 -1.98
C ALA A 244 2.79 17.85 -2.37
N TYR A 245 3.55 17.68 -3.45
CA TYR A 245 4.41 18.73 -3.98
C TYR A 245 3.60 19.97 -4.38
N ALA A 246 2.47 19.79 -5.06
CA ALA A 246 1.58 20.86 -5.47
C ALA A 246 1.05 21.66 -4.25
N GLN A 247 0.71 20.96 -3.15
CA GLN A 247 0.30 21.62 -1.90
C GLN A 247 1.42 22.45 -1.27
N LEU A 248 2.67 21.96 -1.27
CA LEU A 248 3.81 22.74 -0.74
C LEU A 248 4.06 24.00 -1.58
N VAL A 249 3.92 23.94 -2.91
CA VAL A 249 3.99 25.11 -3.79
C VAL A 249 2.83 26.07 -3.49
N LYS A 250 1.61 25.56 -3.32
CA LYS A 250 0.42 26.36 -3.01
C LYS A 250 0.57 27.17 -1.72
N THR A 251 1.12 26.55 -0.68
CA THR A 251 1.31 27.17 0.63
C THR A 251 2.56 28.05 0.72
N GLY A 252 3.38 28.08 -0.33
CA GLY A 252 4.61 28.86 -0.39
C GLY A 252 5.75 28.30 0.45
N GLU A 253 5.68 27.04 0.84
CA GLU A 253 6.75 26.34 1.57
C GLU A 253 7.95 26.06 0.67
N ILE A 254 7.71 25.89 -0.64
CA ILE A 254 8.71 25.74 -1.69
C ILE A 254 8.32 26.54 -2.92
N ALA A 255 9.30 26.89 -3.77
CA ALA A 255 9.04 27.35 -5.12
C ALA A 255 8.91 26.16 -6.08
N ALA A 256 8.16 26.35 -7.19
CA ALA A 256 8.10 25.34 -8.26
C ALA A 256 9.51 25.06 -8.83
N GLY A 257 9.93 23.80 -8.83
CA GLY A 257 11.27 23.36 -9.25
C GLY A 257 12.23 23.11 -8.09
N ASP A 258 11.93 23.55 -6.87
CA ASP A 258 12.72 23.21 -5.70
C ASP A 258 12.64 21.69 -5.43
N LYS A 259 13.75 21.12 -4.97
CA LYS A 259 13.78 19.70 -4.61
C LYS A 259 13.07 19.44 -3.28
N VAL A 260 12.39 18.31 -3.21
CA VAL A 260 11.76 17.78 -2.00
C VAL A 260 12.23 16.35 -1.79
N ASN A 261 12.58 16.01 -0.55
CA ASN A 261 12.82 14.62 -0.16
C ASN A 261 11.51 13.96 0.29
N PHE A 262 11.41 12.66 0.10
CA PHE A 262 10.32 11.86 0.65
C PHE A 262 10.88 10.75 1.53
N THR A 263 10.42 10.67 2.78
CA THR A 263 10.69 9.55 3.67
C THR A 263 9.48 8.65 3.75
N VAL A 264 9.68 7.37 3.49
CA VAL A 264 8.58 6.42 3.32
C VAL A 264 8.78 5.21 4.24
N PRO A 265 7.84 4.96 5.17
CA PRO A 265 7.84 3.72 5.94
C PRO A 265 7.59 2.56 4.98
N THR A 266 8.55 1.64 4.87
CA THR A 266 8.61 0.73 3.74
C THR A 266 8.58 -0.74 4.17
N GLY A 267 7.57 -1.47 3.68
CA GLY A 267 7.48 -2.93 3.71
C GLY A 267 7.62 -3.50 2.29
N ASN A 268 6.49 -3.69 1.61
CA ASN A 268 6.42 -4.30 0.26
C ASN A 268 6.88 -3.38 -0.88
N PHE A 269 7.52 -2.27 -0.60
CA PHE A 269 8.16 -1.34 -1.54
C PHE A 269 7.21 -0.62 -2.53
N GLY A 270 5.91 -0.86 -2.49
CA GLY A 270 4.95 -0.25 -3.43
C GLY A 270 4.89 1.26 -3.31
N ASN A 271 4.79 1.78 -2.09
CA ASN A 271 4.68 3.19 -1.78
C ASN A 271 5.92 3.99 -2.26
N ILE A 272 7.12 3.60 -1.83
CA ILE A 272 8.36 4.30 -2.23
C ILE A 272 8.67 4.13 -3.71
N LEU A 273 8.29 3.00 -4.35
CA LEU A 273 8.42 2.81 -5.79
C LEU A 273 7.50 3.77 -6.57
N ALA A 274 6.33 4.09 -6.05
CA ALA A 274 5.46 5.12 -6.63
C ALA A 274 6.12 6.50 -6.57
N ALA A 275 6.85 6.82 -5.50
CA ALA A 275 7.67 8.04 -5.41
C ALA A 275 8.82 8.03 -6.44
N TYR A 276 9.44 6.88 -6.67
CA TYR A 276 10.42 6.71 -7.75
C TYR A 276 9.80 6.98 -9.13
N TYR A 277 8.60 6.46 -9.41
CA TYR A 277 7.90 6.77 -10.66
C TYR A 277 7.51 8.24 -10.75
N ALA A 278 7.10 8.88 -9.66
CA ALA A 278 6.87 10.32 -9.61
C ALA A 278 8.13 11.11 -9.99
N LYS A 279 9.31 10.71 -9.50
CA LYS A 279 10.60 11.27 -9.92
C LYS A 279 10.83 11.09 -11.42
N GLN A 280 10.56 9.91 -11.95
CA GLN A 280 10.80 9.59 -13.36
C GLN A 280 9.90 10.38 -14.32
N ILE A 281 8.69 10.76 -13.92
CA ILE A 281 7.80 11.63 -14.69
C ILE A 281 8.12 13.13 -14.54
N GLY A 282 9.17 13.49 -13.79
CA GLY A 282 9.66 14.86 -13.69
C GLY A 282 9.39 15.57 -12.36
N LEU A 283 8.83 14.90 -11.33
CA LEU A 283 8.69 15.50 -10.00
C LEU A 283 10.09 15.85 -9.44
N PRO A 284 10.32 17.09 -8.92
CA PRO A 284 11.63 17.49 -8.40
C PRO A 284 11.95 16.81 -7.06
N VAL A 285 12.25 15.51 -7.11
CA VAL A 285 12.65 14.71 -5.95
C VAL A 285 14.15 14.82 -5.71
N GLY A 286 14.55 15.14 -4.48
CA GLY A 286 15.93 15.12 -4.02
C GLY A 286 16.37 13.71 -3.66
N LYS A 287 15.84 13.17 -2.57
CA LYS A 287 16.10 11.81 -2.07
C LYS A 287 14.80 11.07 -1.75
N LEU A 288 14.85 9.77 -1.92
CA LEU A 288 13.86 8.81 -1.43
C LEU A 288 14.47 8.07 -0.23
N ILE A 289 13.96 8.34 0.96
CA ILE A 289 14.49 7.79 2.20
C ILE A 289 13.64 6.59 2.60
N CYS A 290 14.20 5.40 2.41
CA CYS A 290 13.55 4.12 2.72
C CYS A 290 13.71 3.84 4.22
N ALA A 291 12.61 3.93 4.96
CA ALA A 291 12.60 3.67 6.38
C ALA A 291 12.16 2.24 6.68
N SER A 292 12.93 1.50 7.46
CA SER A 292 12.62 0.16 7.94
C SER A 292 12.39 0.17 9.45
N ASN A 293 11.65 -0.81 9.96
CA ASN A 293 11.64 -1.16 11.38
C ASN A 293 12.75 -2.18 11.69
N ASP A 294 12.66 -2.91 12.80
CA ASP A 294 13.61 -3.95 13.18
C ASP A 294 13.76 -5.08 12.14
N ASN A 295 12.83 -5.20 11.18
CA ASN A 295 12.96 -6.05 10.00
C ASN A 295 13.68 -5.28 8.87
N ASN A 296 14.94 -4.96 9.08
CA ASN A 296 15.73 -3.99 8.33
C ASN A 296 16.37 -4.52 7.04
N VAL A 297 15.77 -5.52 6.39
CA VAL A 297 16.30 -6.14 5.16
C VAL A 297 16.57 -5.11 4.04
N LEU A 298 15.70 -4.10 3.90
CA LEU A 298 15.87 -3.05 2.89
C LEU A 298 17.01 -2.09 3.24
N THR A 299 17.21 -1.77 4.52
CA THR A 299 18.33 -0.96 4.96
C THR A 299 19.66 -1.62 4.61
N ASP A 300 19.81 -2.91 4.91
CA ASP A 300 21.01 -3.66 4.57
C ASP A 300 21.19 -3.76 3.05
N PHE A 301 20.11 -4.00 2.30
CA PHE A 301 20.15 -4.05 0.85
C PHE A 301 20.69 -2.76 0.22
N PHE A 302 20.18 -1.60 0.60
CA PHE A 302 20.65 -0.32 0.07
C PHE A 302 22.07 0.03 0.52
N SER A 303 22.50 -0.47 1.70
CA SER A 303 23.84 -0.22 2.24
C SER A 303 24.90 -1.11 1.62
N THR A 304 24.56 -2.36 1.29
CA THR A 304 25.55 -3.39 0.88
C THR A 304 25.41 -3.84 -0.57
N GLY A 305 24.26 -3.61 -1.20
CA GLY A 305 23.91 -4.19 -2.50
C GLY A 305 23.47 -5.68 -2.42
N VAL A 306 23.43 -6.26 -1.22
CA VAL A 306 23.02 -7.65 -1.01
C VAL A 306 21.64 -7.72 -0.37
N TYR A 307 20.71 -8.42 -0.99
CA TYR A 307 19.43 -8.77 -0.40
C TYR A 307 19.50 -10.14 0.25
N ASP A 308 19.23 -10.22 1.55
CA ASP A 308 19.26 -11.48 2.31
C ASP A 308 18.01 -11.62 3.18
N LYS A 309 17.14 -12.59 2.82
CA LYS A 309 15.94 -12.93 3.60
C LYS A 309 16.20 -13.95 4.72
N ASN A 310 17.40 -14.54 4.79
CA ASN A 310 17.76 -15.55 5.78
C ASN A 310 18.09 -14.91 7.13
N ARG A 311 17.09 -14.34 7.76
CA ARG A 311 17.17 -13.65 9.05
C ARG A 311 15.95 -13.95 9.91
N THR A 312 16.06 -13.66 11.21
CA THR A 312 14.94 -13.84 12.13
C THR A 312 13.86 -12.79 11.85
N PHE A 313 12.63 -13.26 11.65
CA PHE A 313 11.46 -12.39 11.58
C PHE A 313 11.14 -11.82 12.98
N ARG A 314 10.85 -10.53 13.05
CA ARG A 314 10.47 -9.82 14.28
C ARG A 314 9.05 -9.29 14.14
N VAL A 315 8.21 -9.53 15.14
CA VAL A 315 6.90 -8.90 15.26
C VAL A 315 7.10 -7.56 15.96
N THR A 316 6.64 -6.48 15.34
CA THR A 316 6.82 -5.12 15.83
C THR A 316 5.48 -4.39 16.00
N THR A 317 5.54 -3.17 16.55
CA THR A 317 4.39 -2.26 16.66
C THR A 317 4.00 -1.61 15.32
N SER A 318 4.82 -1.77 14.27
CA SER A 318 4.56 -1.31 12.90
C SER A 318 4.38 -2.49 11.90
N PRO A 319 3.34 -3.33 12.08
CA PRO A 319 3.23 -4.65 11.43
C PRO A 319 3.16 -4.62 9.90
N SER A 320 2.75 -3.51 9.28
CA SER A 320 2.76 -3.41 7.80
C SER A 320 4.17 -3.36 7.20
N MET A 321 5.19 -3.15 8.04
CA MET A 321 6.61 -3.15 7.68
C MET A 321 7.31 -4.46 8.07
N ASP A 322 6.63 -5.39 8.74
CA ASP A 322 7.18 -6.69 9.14
C ASP A 322 7.27 -7.61 7.93
N ILE A 323 8.40 -7.53 7.23
CA ILE A 323 8.64 -8.33 6.02
C ILE A 323 10.07 -8.87 5.99
N LEU A 324 10.23 -10.03 5.38
CA LEU A 324 11.53 -10.59 4.96
C LEU A 324 11.71 -10.56 3.45
N VAL A 325 10.61 -10.50 2.69
CA VAL A 325 10.60 -10.36 1.24
C VAL A 325 9.78 -9.15 0.84
N SER A 326 10.43 -8.17 0.24
CA SER A 326 9.81 -6.92 -0.24
C SER A 326 9.39 -7.09 -1.69
N SER A 327 8.10 -7.34 -1.92
CA SER A 327 7.59 -7.85 -3.20
C SER A 327 7.79 -6.90 -4.39
N ASN A 328 7.54 -5.60 -4.22
CA ASN A 328 7.67 -4.64 -5.33
C ASN A 328 9.11 -4.16 -5.57
N LEU A 329 10.06 -4.54 -4.72
CA LEU A 329 11.47 -4.28 -4.95
C LEU A 329 11.94 -4.89 -6.28
N GLU A 330 11.32 -6.00 -6.70
CA GLU A 330 11.57 -6.63 -7.99
C GLU A 330 11.42 -5.66 -9.18
N ARG A 331 10.46 -4.72 -9.12
CA ARG A 331 10.31 -3.68 -10.14
C ARG A 331 11.47 -2.69 -10.14
N LEU A 332 11.99 -2.32 -8.97
CA LEU A 332 13.19 -1.49 -8.91
C LEU A 332 14.40 -2.25 -9.44
N ILE A 333 14.57 -3.54 -9.08
CA ILE A 333 15.64 -4.40 -9.62
C ILE A 333 15.58 -4.43 -11.15
N PHE A 334 14.40 -4.60 -11.73
CA PHE A 334 14.23 -4.57 -13.19
C PHE A 334 14.75 -3.25 -13.79
N HIS A 335 14.42 -2.10 -13.19
CA HIS A 335 14.92 -0.81 -13.66
C HIS A 335 16.43 -0.63 -13.44
N LEU A 336 16.97 -1.11 -12.31
CA LEU A 336 18.39 -1.06 -11.98
C LEU A 336 19.29 -1.77 -13.00
N PHE A 337 18.74 -2.75 -13.72
CA PHE A 337 19.45 -3.47 -14.79
C PHE A 337 18.95 -3.09 -16.19
N GLY A 338 18.46 -1.85 -16.36
CA GLY A 338 18.05 -1.35 -17.67
C GLY A 338 16.88 -2.09 -18.31
N ASN A 339 15.95 -2.57 -17.49
CA ASN A 339 14.78 -3.37 -17.86
C ASN A 339 15.16 -4.78 -18.40
N ASP A 340 16.22 -5.38 -17.87
CA ASP A 340 16.64 -6.74 -18.22
C ASP A 340 15.81 -7.78 -17.45
N ALA A 341 14.84 -8.39 -18.15
CA ALA A 341 13.98 -9.42 -17.59
C ALA A 341 14.74 -10.71 -17.26
N ALA A 342 15.75 -11.09 -18.05
CA ALA A 342 16.53 -12.31 -17.80
C ALA A 342 17.36 -12.16 -16.53
N LYS A 343 18.00 -11.01 -16.33
CA LYS A 343 18.76 -10.70 -15.11
C LYS A 343 17.84 -10.65 -13.89
N THR A 344 16.67 -10.03 -14.01
CA THR A 344 15.69 -9.99 -12.93
C THR A 344 15.21 -11.40 -12.55
N ALA A 345 14.89 -12.24 -13.54
CA ALA A 345 14.49 -13.64 -13.31
C ALA A 345 15.59 -14.44 -12.61
N GLU A 346 16.86 -14.25 -12.98
CA GLU A 346 18.04 -14.86 -12.33
C GLU A 346 18.08 -14.50 -10.83
N LEU A 347 17.97 -13.19 -10.50
CA LEU A 347 18.03 -12.71 -9.14
C LEU A 347 16.84 -13.20 -8.29
N MET A 348 15.63 -13.20 -8.85
CA MET A 348 14.44 -13.72 -8.16
C MET A 348 14.52 -15.24 -7.95
N LYS A 349 15.14 -15.97 -8.89
CA LYS A 349 15.44 -17.40 -8.70
C LYS A 349 16.43 -17.61 -7.56
N ALA A 350 17.50 -16.80 -7.48
CA ALA A 350 18.46 -16.85 -6.37
C ALA A 350 17.78 -16.59 -5.02
N LEU A 351 16.91 -15.58 -4.95
CA LEU A 351 16.11 -15.28 -3.75
C LEU A 351 15.26 -16.48 -3.30
N ASN A 352 14.68 -17.22 -4.25
CA ASN A 352 13.82 -18.36 -3.94
C ASN A 352 14.63 -19.62 -3.54
N THR A 353 15.85 -19.79 -4.04
CA THR A 353 16.67 -20.99 -3.82
C THR A 353 17.64 -20.85 -2.67
N SER A 354 18.42 -19.76 -2.62
CA SER A 354 19.42 -19.49 -1.58
C SER A 354 18.97 -18.48 -0.52
N GLY A 355 17.90 -17.75 -0.79
CA GLY A 355 17.43 -16.65 0.08
C GLY A 355 18.18 -15.34 -0.10
N GLN A 356 19.11 -15.25 -1.04
CA GLN A 356 20.00 -14.11 -1.23
C GLN A 356 20.21 -13.79 -2.71
N TYR A 357 20.48 -12.52 -3.01
CA TYR A 357 21.06 -12.06 -4.28
C TYR A 357 21.89 -10.79 -4.08
N ASP A 358 22.78 -10.54 -5.04
CA ASP A 358 23.66 -9.37 -5.12
C ASP A 358 23.33 -8.57 -6.39
N ILE A 359 23.28 -7.26 -6.27
CA ILE A 359 23.01 -6.34 -7.37
C ILE A 359 24.26 -5.72 -7.98
N GLN A 360 25.40 -6.41 -7.92
CA GLN A 360 26.62 -5.94 -8.56
C GLN A 360 26.37 -5.62 -10.06
N GLY A 361 26.78 -4.41 -10.48
CA GLY A 361 26.57 -3.92 -11.83
C GLY A 361 25.24 -3.21 -12.05
N ALA A 362 24.44 -3.00 -10.98
CA ALA A 362 23.24 -2.19 -11.03
C ALA A 362 23.55 -0.70 -11.31
N ASP A 363 22.56 0.02 -11.84
CA ASP A 363 22.65 1.45 -12.12
C ASP A 363 22.89 2.26 -10.85
N ALA A 364 24.09 2.85 -10.74
CA ALA A 364 24.51 3.63 -9.60
C ALA A 364 23.75 4.96 -9.46
N ASP A 365 23.29 5.56 -10.56
CA ASP A 365 22.54 6.82 -10.54
C ASP A 365 21.16 6.59 -9.93
N ILE A 366 20.49 5.50 -10.30
CA ILE A 366 19.21 5.12 -9.67
C ILE A 366 19.42 4.80 -8.18
N LEU A 367 20.44 4.01 -7.84
CA LEU A 367 20.72 3.68 -6.44
C LEU A 367 21.03 4.93 -5.61
N SER A 368 21.74 5.89 -6.18
CA SER A 368 22.11 7.15 -5.49
C SER A 368 20.90 8.00 -5.11
N LEU A 369 19.73 7.79 -5.72
CA LEU A 369 18.49 8.46 -5.35
C LEU A 369 17.99 8.01 -3.97
N PHE A 370 18.30 6.79 -3.55
CA PHE A 370 17.83 6.22 -2.31
C PHE A 370 18.82 6.46 -1.16
N ALA A 371 18.26 6.72 0.01
CA ALA A 371 18.92 6.58 1.30
C ALA A 371 18.10 5.58 2.13
N ALA A 372 18.70 4.88 3.07
CA ALA A 372 17.98 3.91 3.89
C ALA A 372 18.55 3.86 5.31
N ALA A 373 17.67 3.74 6.28
CA ALA A 373 18.01 3.46 7.67
C ALA A 373 16.82 2.74 8.33
N PHE A 374 16.97 2.37 9.60
CA PHE A 374 15.91 1.73 10.37
C PHE A 374 15.81 2.35 11.76
N ALA A 375 14.63 2.21 12.38
CA ALA A 375 14.39 2.57 13.75
C ALA A 375 13.97 1.33 14.55
N THR A 376 14.49 1.23 15.77
CA THR A 376 14.08 0.21 16.76
C THR A 376 12.71 0.54 17.35
N GLU A 377 12.10 -0.42 18.06
CA GLU A 377 10.85 -0.18 18.80
C GLU A 377 11.00 0.96 19.83
N GLU A 378 12.13 1.04 20.50
CA GLU A 378 12.42 2.10 21.49
C GLU A 378 12.53 3.48 20.81
N GLU A 379 13.27 3.57 19.69
CA GLU A 379 13.39 4.80 18.91
C GLU A 379 12.04 5.23 18.33
N THR A 380 11.24 4.27 17.88
CA THR A 380 9.88 4.53 17.36
C THR A 380 8.97 5.13 18.43
N ALA A 381 8.93 4.55 19.63
CA ALA A 381 8.15 5.08 20.74
C ALA A 381 8.63 6.46 21.18
N ALA A 382 9.94 6.65 21.26
CA ALA A 382 10.55 7.95 21.61
C ALA A 382 10.20 9.02 20.55
N GLU A 383 10.12 8.65 19.28
CA GLU A 383 9.79 9.57 18.19
C GLU A 383 8.32 10.00 18.22
N ILE A 384 7.37 9.07 18.47
CA ILE A 384 5.95 9.43 18.70
C ILE A 384 5.85 10.51 19.80
N LYS A 385 6.54 10.27 20.92
CA LYS A 385 6.56 11.22 22.05
C LYS A 385 7.16 12.56 21.65
N ARG A 386 8.29 12.55 20.95
CA ARG A 386 8.97 13.79 20.51
C ARG A 386 8.10 14.62 19.61
N VAL A 387 7.48 14.01 18.59
CA VAL A 387 6.61 14.72 17.63
C VAL A 387 5.40 15.32 18.35
N TYR A 388 4.82 14.57 19.30
CA TYR A 388 3.73 15.09 20.13
C TYR A 388 4.18 16.29 20.97
N ASP A 389 5.27 16.20 21.69
CA ASP A 389 5.79 17.28 22.56
C ASP A 389 6.16 18.54 21.76
N GLU A 390 6.62 18.41 20.53
CA GLU A 390 7.09 19.51 19.72
C GLU A 390 6.03 20.13 18.80
N SER A 391 4.99 19.38 18.42
CA SER A 391 4.04 19.78 17.38
C SER A 391 2.58 19.55 17.75
N ASP A 392 2.30 19.01 18.95
CA ASP A 392 0.95 18.60 19.38
C ASP A 392 0.26 17.66 18.36
N TYR A 393 1.08 16.81 17.71
CA TYR A 393 0.65 15.88 16.67
C TYR A 393 1.07 14.47 17.04
N ILE A 394 0.15 13.51 16.96
CA ILE A 394 0.42 12.11 17.29
C ILE A 394 0.57 11.30 16.00
N GLU A 395 1.73 10.72 15.80
CA GLU A 395 1.99 9.80 14.69
C GLU A 395 1.60 8.36 15.06
N ASP A 396 1.21 7.57 14.05
CA ASP A 396 1.17 6.12 14.19
C ASP A 396 2.59 5.53 14.16
N PRO A 397 2.78 4.28 14.65
CA PRO A 397 4.12 3.71 14.74
C PRO A 397 4.85 3.58 13.40
N HIS A 398 4.16 3.38 12.26
CA HIS A 398 4.80 3.33 10.95
C HIS A 398 5.33 4.71 10.55
N THR A 399 4.54 5.75 10.73
CA THR A 399 4.96 7.14 10.46
C THR A 399 6.13 7.52 11.36
N ALA A 400 6.07 7.13 12.63
CA ALA A 400 7.14 7.42 13.60
C ALA A 400 8.47 6.73 13.23
N VAL A 401 8.45 5.50 12.69
CA VAL A 401 9.65 4.88 12.11
C VAL A 401 10.23 5.78 11.01
N ALA A 402 9.39 6.30 10.12
CA ALA A 402 9.87 7.17 9.04
C ALA A 402 10.40 8.52 9.56
N SER A 403 9.74 9.12 10.55
CA SER A 403 10.19 10.35 11.19
C SER A 403 11.53 10.18 11.90
N ALA A 404 11.73 9.06 12.64
CA ALA A 404 12.99 8.73 13.31
C ALA A 404 14.13 8.54 12.29
N VAL A 405 13.85 7.80 11.20
CA VAL A 405 14.83 7.59 10.12
C VAL A 405 15.16 8.90 9.40
N TYR A 406 14.19 9.77 9.17
CA TYR A 406 14.45 11.10 8.61
C TYR A 406 15.39 11.92 9.52
N LYS A 407 15.14 11.92 10.81
CA LYS A 407 16.01 12.60 11.78
C LYS A 407 17.44 12.05 11.72
N GLN A 408 17.61 10.73 11.73
CA GLN A 408 18.94 10.09 11.56
C GLN A 408 19.62 10.54 10.25
N TYR A 409 18.85 10.60 9.14
CA TYR A 409 19.35 11.05 7.85
C TYR A 409 19.87 12.49 7.89
N VAL A 410 19.10 13.40 8.47
CA VAL A 410 19.55 14.81 8.64
C VAL A 410 20.78 14.92 9.53
N GLU A 411 20.85 14.20 10.64
CA GLU A 411 21.99 14.18 11.54
C GLU A 411 23.28 13.66 10.85
N GLN A 412 23.14 12.67 9.97
CA GLN A 412 24.28 12.07 9.25
C GLN A 412 24.75 12.90 8.06
N THR A 413 23.83 13.55 7.34
CA THR A 413 24.13 14.19 6.05
C THR A 413 24.17 15.72 6.12
N GLY A 414 23.49 16.32 7.09
CA GLY A 414 23.28 17.77 7.15
C GLY A 414 22.31 18.29 6.08
N ASP A 415 21.60 17.41 5.34
CA ASP A 415 20.67 17.81 4.28
C ASP A 415 19.44 18.53 4.86
N GLN A 416 19.22 19.78 4.42
CA GLN A 416 18.11 20.64 4.85
C GLN A 416 17.00 20.76 3.78
N THR A 417 17.05 19.91 2.76
CA THR A 417 15.99 19.87 1.73
C THR A 417 14.63 19.61 2.39
N PRO A 418 13.58 20.40 2.08
CA PRO A 418 12.26 20.15 2.59
C PRO A 418 11.84 18.70 2.41
N THR A 419 11.41 18.06 3.48
CA THR A 419 11.14 16.61 3.48
C THR A 419 9.71 16.32 3.87
N VAL A 420 9.05 15.51 3.06
CA VAL A 420 7.69 14.98 3.28
C VAL A 420 7.78 13.56 3.81
N ILE A 421 7.18 13.32 4.97
CA ILE A 421 7.01 11.99 5.56
C ILE A 421 5.69 11.42 5.04
N ALA A 422 5.71 10.23 4.45
CA ALA A 422 4.48 9.53 4.09
C ALA A 422 3.82 8.96 5.36
N SER A 423 2.79 9.65 5.85
CA SER A 423 2.03 9.27 7.03
C SER A 423 0.98 8.22 6.65
N THR A 424 1.28 6.95 6.92
CA THR A 424 0.61 5.80 6.28
C THR A 424 -0.56 5.23 7.04
N ALA A 425 -0.72 5.57 8.32
CA ALA A 425 -1.88 5.18 9.11
C ALA A 425 -2.25 6.28 10.13
N SER A 426 -3.51 6.28 10.55
CA SER A 426 -3.96 7.09 11.68
C SER A 426 -3.47 6.49 12.99
N PRO A 427 -3.10 7.28 14.00
CA PRO A 427 -2.80 6.78 15.33
C PRO A 427 -3.98 6.02 15.97
N TYR A 428 -5.21 6.32 15.55
CA TYR A 428 -6.42 5.60 15.97
C TYR A 428 -6.47 4.13 15.49
N LYS A 429 -5.61 3.73 14.57
CA LYS A 429 -5.48 2.34 14.15
C LYS A 429 -4.58 1.52 15.09
N PHE A 430 -3.68 2.20 15.79
CA PHE A 430 -2.72 1.63 16.75
C PHE A 430 -2.79 2.40 18.08
N PRO A 431 -4.00 2.53 18.69
CA PRO A 431 -4.21 3.47 19.79
C PRO A 431 -3.43 3.11 21.05
N VAL A 432 -3.26 1.82 21.34
CA VAL A 432 -2.50 1.34 22.51
C VAL A 432 -1.05 1.83 22.43
N VAL A 433 -0.39 1.63 21.27
CA VAL A 433 1.00 2.03 21.07
C VAL A 433 1.14 3.56 21.16
N ALA A 434 0.22 4.29 20.52
CA ALA A 434 0.26 5.75 20.51
C ALA A 434 0.07 6.34 21.93
N VAL A 435 -0.89 5.83 22.70
CA VAL A 435 -1.14 6.29 24.08
C VAL A 435 0.03 5.93 24.99
N GLU A 436 0.54 4.71 24.90
CA GLU A 436 1.69 4.27 25.73
C GLU A 436 2.93 5.13 25.46
N ALA A 437 3.23 5.39 24.20
CA ALA A 437 4.36 6.24 23.80
C ALA A 437 4.23 7.68 24.33
N VAL A 438 3.03 8.29 24.22
CA VAL A 438 2.81 9.69 24.63
C VAL A 438 2.75 9.84 26.14
N THR A 439 2.06 8.92 26.84
CA THR A 439 1.71 9.08 28.26
C THR A 439 2.51 8.18 29.22
N GLY A 440 3.13 7.12 28.74
CA GLY A 440 3.72 6.05 29.54
C GLY A 440 2.70 5.09 30.17
N GLN A 441 1.40 5.26 29.87
CA GLN A 441 0.33 4.40 30.42
C GLN A 441 0.21 3.13 29.59
N SER A 442 0.53 1.98 30.17
CA SER A 442 0.41 0.66 29.56
C SER A 442 -0.80 -0.12 30.07
N GLY A 443 -1.10 -1.23 29.39
CA GLY A 443 -2.13 -2.19 29.83
C GLY A 443 -3.58 -1.79 29.52
N LEU A 444 -3.78 -0.77 28.65
CA LEU A 444 -5.11 -0.41 28.15
C LEU A 444 -5.59 -1.42 27.10
N THR A 445 -6.89 -1.67 27.09
CA THR A 445 -7.56 -2.31 25.94
C THR A 445 -7.61 -1.36 24.76
N ASP A 446 -7.83 -1.88 23.55
CA ASP A 446 -7.95 -1.07 22.33
C ASP A 446 -8.96 0.08 22.50
N PHE A 447 -10.15 -0.19 23.07
CA PHE A 447 -11.20 0.82 23.21
C PHE A 447 -10.93 1.84 24.33
N GLU A 448 -10.31 1.42 25.44
CA GLU A 448 -9.82 2.37 26.45
C GLU A 448 -8.74 3.29 25.86
N ALA A 449 -7.85 2.73 25.04
CA ALA A 449 -6.81 3.49 24.37
C ALA A 449 -7.40 4.45 23.31
N LEU A 450 -8.44 4.05 22.56
CA LEU A 450 -9.15 4.95 21.64
C LEU A 450 -9.74 6.16 22.37
N ALA A 451 -10.44 5.93 23.49
CA ALA A 451 -11.00 7.00 24.30
C ALA A 451 -9.91 7.93 24.88
N LYS A 452 -8.80 7.33 25.35
CA LYS A 452 -7.67 8.09 25.89
C LYS A 452 -6.96 8.89 24.82
N LEU A 453 -6.77 8.31 23.61
CA LEU A 453 -6.17 8.98 22.48
C LEU A 453 -7.01 10.21 22.03
N HIS A 454 -8.33 10.06 22.02
CA HIS A 454 -9.24 11.19 21.77
C HIS A 454 -9.10 12.30 22.84
N GLU A 455 -9.01 11.92 24.11
CA GLU A 455 -8.82 12.87 25.22
C GLU A 455 -7.53 13.71 25.05
N ILE A 456 -6.40 13.05 24.72
CA ILE A 456 -5.11 13.72 24.66
C ILE A 456 -4.87 14.46 23.32
N SER A 457 -5.42 13.97 22.20
CA SER A 457 -5.23 14.60 20.89
C SER A 457 -6.24 15.69 20.58
N GLY A 458 -7.43 15.63 21.20
CA GLY A 458 -8.56 16.48 20.82
C GLY A 458 -9.13 16.21 19.42
N VAL A 459 -8.57 15.25 18.69
CA VAL A 459 -9.02 14.87 17.34
C VAL A 459 -10.23 13.94 17.45
N ALA A 460 -11.28 14.23 16.68
CA ALA A 460 -12.48 13.39 16.66
C ALA A 460 -12.17 11.94 16.24
N LEU A 461 -12.91 10.99 16.83
CA LEU A 461 -12.81 9.59 16.43
C LEU A 461 -13.16 9.46 14.94
N PRO A 462 -12.29 8.83 14.12
CA PRO A 462 -12.62 8.55 12.72
C PRO A 462 -13.83 7.61 12.62
N PRO A 463 -14.69 7.74 11.59
CA PRO A 463 -15.83 6.84 11.38
C PRO A 463 -15.45 5.35 11.35
N ALA A 464 -14.22 5.03 11.02
CA ALA A 464 -13.69 3.66 11.01
C ALA A 464 -13.63 2.99 12.38
N VAL A 465 -13.64 3.77 13.46
CA VAL A 465 -13.55 3.26 14.86
C VAL A 465 -14.66 3.80 15.75
N ASP A 466 -15.33 4.90 15.34
CA ASP A 466 -16.45 5.45 16.10
C ASP A 466 -17.63 4.46 16.11
N GLY A 467 -18.13 4.12 17.30
CA GLY A 467 -19.21 3.15 17.50
C GLY A 467 -18.85 1.69 17.16
N LEU A 468 -17.60 1.40 16.81
CA LEU A 468 -17.17 0.06 16.38
C LEU A 468 -17.37 -1.02 17.45
N GLU A 469 -17.17 -0.69 18.73
CA GLU A 469 -17.34 -1.62 19.86
C GLU A 469 -18.75 -2.21 19.93
N THR A 470 -19.76 -1.42 19.57
CA THR A 470 -21.19 -1.80 19.64
C THR A 470 -21.79 -2.12 18.29
N ALA A 471 -20.98 -2.05 17.21
CA ALA A 471 -21.44 -2.34 15.86
C ALA A 471 -21.86 -3.82 15.71
N PRO A 472 -22.95 -4.10 14.98
CA PRO A 472 -23.42 -5.48 14.84
C PRO A 472 -22.42 -6.32 14.01
N VAL A 473 -21.96 -7.42 14.59
CA VAL A 473 -21.13 -8.41 13.91
C VAL A 473 -21.95 -9.07 12.80
N ARG A 474 -21.48 -8.99 11.56
CA ARG A 474 -22.13 -9.52 10.36
C ARG A 474 -21.49 -10.81 9.87
N HIS A 475 -20.20 -10.97 10.13
CA HIS A 475 -19.38 -12.10 9.68
C HIS A 475 -18.83 -12.82 10.92
N ASN A 476 -19.35 -14.02 11.18
CA ASN A 476 -19.02 -14.83 12.35
C ASN A 476 -18.57 -16.25 11.99
N THR A 477 -18.29 -16.51 10.73
CA THR A 477 -17.84 -17.82 10.27
C THR A 477 -16.40 -18.06 10.72
N VAL A 478 -16.19 -19.23 11.35
CA VAL A 478 -14.86 -19.73 11.74
C VAL A 478 -14.71 -21.12 11.14
N VAL A 479 -13.60 -21.40 10.46
CA VAL A 479 -13.30 -22.71 9.87
C VAL A 479 -11.88 -23.16 10.18
N ALA A 480 -11.61 -24.45 10.10
CA ALA A 480 -10.23 -24.93 10.08
C ALA A 480 -9.56 -24.49 8.76
N ALA A 481 -8.23 -24.30 8.77
CA ALA A 481 -7.49 -23.93 7.58
C ALA A 481 -7.72 -24.89 6.40
N ALA A 482 -7.92 -26.16 6.66
CA ALA A 482 -8.22 -27.18 5.63
C ALA A 482 -9.61 -27.01 4.98
N ASP A 483 -10.55 -26.34 5.61
CA ASP A 483 -11.92 -26.16 5.13
C ASP A 483 -12.14 -24.84 4.37
N MET A 484 -11.11 -24.02 4.20
CA MET A 484 -11.19 -22.72 3.53
C MET A 484 -11.77 -22.81 2.12
N GLN A 485 -11.38 -23.82 1.32
CA GLN A 485 -11.89 -23.99 -0.04
C GLN A 485 -13.39 -24.32 -0.06
N ALA A 486 -13.84 -25.20 0.82
CA ALA A 486 -15.26 -25.53 0.94
C ALA A 486 -16.11 -24.29 1.27
N GLU A 487 -15.57 -23.39 2.07
CA GLU A 487 -16.23 -22.14 2.42
C GLU A 487 -16.30 -21.16 1.24
N VAL A 488 -15.23 -21.08 0.41
CA VAL A 488 -15.23 -20.34 -0.85
C VAL A 488 -16.29 -20.89 -1.80
N GLU A 489 -16.32 -22.21 -1.99
CA GLU A 489 -17.31 -22.87 -2.84
C GLU A 489 -18.74 -22.60 -2.34
N ARG A 490 -18.97 -22.60 -1.04
CA ARG A 490 -20.27 -22.31 -0.42
C ARG A 490 -20.74 -20.86 -0.70
N TYR A 491 -19.85 -19.85 -0.51
CA TYR A 491 -20.20 -18.46 -0.76
C TYR A 491 -20.50 -18.20 -2.24
N LEU A 492 -19.74 -18.81 -3.13
CA LEU A 492 -19.84 -18.62 -4.58
C LEU A 492 -20.88 -19.54 -5.25
N GLY A 493 -21.42 -20.53 -4.53
CA GLY A 493 -22.42 -21.47 -5.05
C GLY A 493 -21.88 -22.41 -6.13
N VAL A 494 -20.62 -22.87 -6.00
CA VAL A 494 -19.90 -23.69 -6.98
C VAL A 494 -19.53 -25.08 -6.44
#